data_3d3f814060ebaf2c8b6b0bdd9a8e846b
#
_entry.id   3d3f814060ebaf2c8b6b0bdd9a8e846b
#
_cell.length_a   1.000
_cell.length_b   1.000
_cell.length_c   1.000
_cell.angle_alpha   90.00
_cell.angle_beta   90.00
_cell.angle_gamma   90.00
#
_symmetry.space_group_name_H-M   'P 1'
#
loop_
_entity.id
_entity.type
_entity.pdbx_description
1 polymer ?
#
loop_
_entity_poly.entity_id
_entity_poly.type
_entity_poly.pdbx_seq_one_letter_code
_entity_poly.pdbx_strand_id
1 'polypeptide(L)'
;MLARYLLPAVPLVIIVAVSTLRRRLRYWPAAVAVVAVAFVAAWFWNPPYGFSPEDNLAYRDYVLLHEEAERRLEARYPMAHVLTAWPASDELARPWLGYVTRPMQVVRIEDFSIEQVLSAADFRSNFDVALVFSTKYEPAHPMLERWQKWTEMKRRFFGYERDLPAEAAARILGGRVVFSEQRKGQWVALIEMDKAEILNARR
;
A
#
# COMPACT_ATOMS: atom_id res chain seq x y z
N MET A 1 -1.24 6.96 -15.01
CA MET A 1 0.09 7.37 -15.56
C MET A 1 0.98 7.67 -14.39
N LEU A 2 2.12 7.00 -14.24
CA LEU A 2 2.97 7.16 -13.07
C LEU A 2 3.74 8.49 -13.14
N ALA A 3 3.73 9.27 -12.05
CA ALA A 3 4.37 10.59 -11.94
C ALA A 3 5.85 10.58 -12.37
N ARG A 4 6.56 9.45 -12.18
CA ARG A 4 7.97 9.26 -12.59
C ARG A 4 8.24 9.52 -14.08
N TYR A 5 7.25 9.33 -14.96
CA TYR A 5 7.41 9.61 -16.39
C TYR A 5 7.43 11.11 -16.71
N LEU A 6 7.00 11.95 -15.78
CA LEU A 6 7.03 13.41 -15.90
C LEU A 6 8.33 14.02 -15.35
N LEU A 7 9.17 13.25 -14.65
CA LEU A 7 10.41 13.74 -14.04
C LEU A 7 11.33 14.51 -15.03
N PRO A 8 11.51 14.07 -16.29
CA PRO A 8 12.35 14.84 -17.24
C PRO A 8 11.78 16.22 -17.59
N ALA A 9 10.46 16.43 -17.46
CA ALA A 9 9.83 17.72 -17.74
C ALA A 9 9.90 18.69 -16.55
N VAL A 10 10.10 18.19 -15.32
CA VAL A 10 10.10 18.99 -14.10
C VAL A 10 11.12 20.14 -14.13
N PRO A 11 12.41 19.95 -14.54
CA PRO A 11 13.35 21.06 -14.62
C PRO A 11 12.90 22.17 -15.56
N LEU A 12 12.33 21.83 -16.70
CA LEU A 12 11.81 22.80 -17.67
C LEU A 12 10.64 23.59 -17.08
N VAL A 13 9.72 22.92 -16.41
CA VAL A 13 8.58 23.59 -15.74
C VAL A 13 9.09 24.54 -14.66
N ILE A 14 10.07 24.13 -13.85
CA ILE A 14 10.67 24.99 -12.81
C ILE A 14 11.31 26.24 -13.45
N ILE A 15 12.11 26.08 -14.51
CA ILE A 15 12.76 27.21 -15.20
C ILE A 15 11.72 28.19 -15.74
N VAL A 16 10.69 27.71 -16.40
CA VAL A 16 9.61 28.54 -16.94
C VAL A 16 8.85 29.25 -15.80
N ALA A 17 8.48 28.54 -14.74
CA ALA A 17 7.78 29.08 -13.59
C ALA A 17 8.59 30.18 -12.89
N VAL A 18 9.87 29.93 -12.57
CA VAL A 18 10.75 30.89 -11.92
C VAL A 18 11.01 32.11 -12.83
N SER A 19 11.24 31.88 -14.12
CA SER A 19 11.41 32.97 -15.09
C SER A 19 10.17 33.88 -15.17
N THR A 20 8.99 33.27 -15.16
CA THR A 20 7.72 34.00 -15.17
C THR A 20 7.50 34.79 -13.88
N LEU A 21 7.74 34.17 -12.71
CA LEU A 21 7.67 34.83 -11.40
C LEU A 21 8.63 36.03 -11.35
N ARG A 22 9.88 35.87 -11.77
CA ARG A 22 10.87 36.95 -11.81
C ARG A 22 10.42 38.14 -12.64
N ARG A 23 9.72 37.90 -13.76
CA ARG A 23 9.22 38.97 -14.66
C ARG A 23 7.95 39.66 -14.13
N ARG A 24 7.15 38.95 -13.34
CA ARG A 24 5.81 39.40 -12.95
C ARG A 24 5.73 39.89 -11.49
N LEU A 25 6.58 39.41 -10.60
CA LEU A 25 6.52 39.67 -9.19
C LEU A 25 7.78 40.40 -8.68
N ARG A 26 7.59 41.52 -7.98
CA ARG A 26 8.69 42.25 -7.32
C ARG A 26 9.40 41.38 -6.26
N TYR A 27 8.64 40.59 -5.51
CA TYR A 27 9.14 39.72 -4.43
C TYR A 27 9.22 38.25 -4.85
N TRP A 28 9.59 37.98 -6.12
CA TRP A 28 9.73 36.62 -6.65
C TRP A 28 10.63 35.69 -5.80
N PRO A 29 11.75 36.15 -5.16
CA PRO A 29 12.56 35.25 -4.34
C PRO A 29 11.80 34.75 -3.10
N ALA A 30 10.95 35.59 -2.48
CA ALA A 30 10.11 35.18 -1.37
C ALA A 30 9.06 34.14 -1.82
N ALA A 31 8.45 34.32 -3.00
CA ALA A 31 7.51 33.36 -3.55
C ALA A 31 8.19 31.99 -3.81
N VAL A 32 9.38 32.01 -4.39
CA VAL A 32 10.18 30.78 -4.60
C VAL A 32 10.55 30.13 -3.27
N ALA A 33 10.98 30.90 -2.26
CA ALA A 33 11.27 30.40 -0.94
C ALA A 33 10.06 29.72 -0.27
N VAL A 34 8.87 30.33 -0.36
CA VAL A 34 7.62 29.76 0.18
C VAL A 34 7.32 28.42 -0.50
N VAL A 35 7.44 28.34 -1.82
CA VAL A 35 7.21 27.06 -2.56
C VAL A 35 8.24 26.02 -2.15
N ALA A 36 9.50 26.38 -2.05
CA ALA A 36 10.56 25.46 -1.63
C ALA A 36 10.33 24.93 -0.20
N VAL A 37 9.96 25.81 0.74
CA VAL A 37 9.63 25.42 2.12
C VAL A 37 8.40 24.52 2.15
N ALA A 38 7.34 24.85 1.39
CA ALA A 38 6.14 24.03 1.30
C ALA A 38 6.45 22.64 0.72
N PHE A 39 7.33 22.58 -0.28
CA PHE A 39 7.76 21.31 -0.87
C PHE A 39 8.54 20.45 0.13
N VAL A 40 9.47 21.04 0.86
CA VAL A 40 10.22 20.32 1.92
C VAL A 40 9.27 19.91 3.05
N ALA A 41 8.36 20.76 3.48
CA ALA A 41 7.38 20.44 4.51
C ALA A 41 6.48 19.26 4.09
N ALA A 42 6.11 19.17 2.82
CA ALA A 42 5.31 18.06 2.28
C ALA A 42 6.01 16.70 2.38
N TRP A 43 7.34 16.63 2.51
CA TRP A 43 8.05 15.39 2.78
C TRP A 43 7.77 14.82 4.17
N PHE A 44 7.50 15.68 5.14
CA PHE A 44 7.28 15.31 6.55
C PHE A 44 5.81 15.28 6.94
N TRP A 45 4.97 15.90 6.14
CA TRP A 45 3.55 16.05 6.40
C TRP A 45 2.72 15.33 5.34
N ASN A 46 2.12 14.22 5.74
CA ASN A 46 1.23 13.49 4.84
C ASN A 46 -0.05 14.28 4.61
N PRO A 47 -0.59 14.26 3.38
CA PRO A 47 -1.85 14.93 3.08
C PRO A 47 -3.02 14.33 3.88
N PRO A 48 -4.09 15.11 4.14
CA PRO A 48 -5.27 14.65 4.90
C PRO A 48 -6.25 13.82 4.06
N TYR A 49 -5.78 13.18 3.00
CA TYR A 49 -6.57 12.32 2.10
C TYR A 49 -5.79 11.06 1.77
N GLY A 50 -6.53 10.00 1.38
CA GLY A 50 -5.92 8.75 0.95
C GLY A 50 -5.17 8.91 -0.38
N PHE A 51 -3.97 8.35 -0.47
CA PHE A 51 -3.13 8.39 -1.67
C PHE A 51 -2.24 7.14 -1.74
N SER A 52 -1.59 6.93 -2.87
CA SER A 52 -0.59 5.87 -3.00
C SER A 52 0.63 6.16 -2.12
N PRO A 53 1.14 5.20 -1.32
CA PRO A 53 2.34 5.40 -0.50
C PRO A 53 3.56 5.86 -1.30
N GLU A 54 3.65 5.50 -2.58
CA GLU A 54 4.76 5.86 -3.46
C GLU A 54 4.91 7.37 -3.71
N ASP A 55 3.87 8.16 -3.44
CA ASP A 55 3.84 9.58 -3.75
C ASP A 55 4.61 10.45 -2.77
N ASN A 56 5.00 9.90 -1.60
CA ASN A 56 5.78 10.63 -0.60
C ASN A 56 6.61 9.71 0.31
N LEU A 57 7.18 10.26 1.41
CA LEU A 57 7.97 9.50 2.38
C LEU A 57 7.17 8.45 3.18
N ALA A 58 5.84 8.36 3.03
CA ALA A 58 5.05 7.27 3.57
C ALA A 58 5.49 5.91 3.01
N TYR A 59 6.11 5.89 1.82
CA TYR A 59 6.69 4.69 1.24
C TYR A 59 7.77 4.04 2.13
N ARG A 60 8.51 4.84 2.89
CA ARG A 60 9.45 4.28 3.88
C ARG A 60 8.74 3.43 4.94
N ASP A 61 7.62 3.93 5.47
CA ASP A 61 6.87 3.20 6.50
C ASP A 61 6.25 1.92 5.92
N TYR A 62 5.84 1.97 4.66
CA TYR A 62 5.39 0.82 3.88
C TYR A 62 6.48 -0.26 3.78
N VAL A 63 7.68 0.10 3.31
CA VAL A 63 8.82 -0.83 3.18
C VAL A 63 9.16 -1.47 4.53
N LEU A 64 9.23 -0.69 5.61
CA LEU A 64 9.54 -1.20 6.95
C LEU A 64 8.47 -2.17 7.48
N LEU A 65 7.20 -1.95 7.17
CA LEU A 65 6.10 -2.87 7.51
C LEU A 65 6.25 -4.20 6.77
N HIS A 66 6.55 -4.14 5.47
CA HIS A 66 6.76 -5.33 4.65
C HIS A 66 7.98 -6.13 5.10
N GLU A 67 9.14 -5.48 5.31
CA GLU A 67 10.34 -6.13 5.84
C GLU A 67 10.07 -6.89 7.15
N GLU A 68 9.34 -6.28 8.09
CA GLU A 68 9.03 -6.92 9.37
C GLU A 68 8.07 -8.10 9.21
N ALA A 69 7.00 -7.92 8.41
CA ALA A 69 6.01 -8.98 8.18
C ALA A 69 6.62 -10.17 7.45
N GLU A 70 7.41 -9.93 6.40
CA GLU A 70 8.01 -10.96 5.58
C GLU A 70 9.13 -11.71 6.30
N ARG A 71 9.93 -11.01 7.12
CA ARG A 71 10.89 -11.65 8.02
C ARG A 71 10.20 -12.61 9.00
N ARG A 72 9.06 -12.20 9.58
CA ARG A 72 8.27 -13.07 10.48
C ARG A 72 7.66 -14.25 9.73
N LEU A 73 7.17 -13.99 8.52
CA LEU A 73 6.61 -15.00 7.65
C LEU A 73 7.66 -16.07 7.32
N GLU A 74 8.84 -15.66 6.84
CA GLU A 74 9.95 -16.58 6.53
C GLU A 74 10.41 -17.37 7.76
N ALA A 75 10.51 -16.73 8.92
CA ALA A 75 10.95 -17.38 10.15
C ALA A 75 9.96 -18.42 10.68
N ARG A 76 8.65 -18.14 10.59
CA ARG A 76 7.62 -19.00 11.17
C ARG A 76 7.02 -20.00 10.20
N TYR A 77 6.98 -19.65 8.91
CA TYR A 77 6.30 -20.42 7.87
C TYR A 77 7.17 -20.61 6.61
N PRO A 78 8.40 -21.11 6.73
CA PRO A 78 9.39 -21.11 5.63
C PRO A 78 8.98 -21.94 4.40
N MET A 79 8.03 -22.86 4.55
CA MET A 79 7.55 -23.75 3.48
C MET A 79 6.10 -23.51 3.11
N ALA A 80 5.47 -22.45 3.64
CA ALA A 80 4.08 -22.14 3.38
C ALA A 80 3.86 -21.60 1.97
N HIS A 81 2.69 -21.91 1.43
CA HIS A 81 2.13 -21.20 0.29
C HIS A 81 1.47 -19.92 0.80
N VAL A 82 1.89 -18.79 0.29
CA VAL A 82 1.47 -17.47 0.78
C VAL A 82 0.53 -16.80 -0.21
N LEU A 83 -0.71 -16.55 0.21
CA LEU A 83 -1.64 -15.72 -0.54
C LEU A 83 -1.25 -14.25 -0.36
N THR A 84 -1.01 -13.52 -1.43
CA THR A 84 -0.75 -12.08 -1.37
C THR A 84 -0.97 -11.39 -2.72
N ALA A 85 -0.91 -10.06 -2.73
CA ALA A 85 -0.97 -9.22 -3.92
C ALA A 85 0.42 -8.63 -4.27
N TRP A 86 0.49 -7.93 -5.41
CA TRP A 86 1.66 -7.12 -5.73
C TRP A 86 1.73 -5.90 -4.80
N PRO A 87 2.91 -5.48 -4.31
CA PRO A 87 4.27 -5.96 -4.64
C PRO A 87 4.78 -7.13 -3.80
N ALA A 88 4.15 -7.47 -2.66
CA ALA A 88 4.63 -8.53 -1.76
C ALA A 88 4.79 -9.89 -2.47
N SER A 89 4.00 -10.16 -3.50
CA SER A 89 4.17 -11.36 -4.33
C SER A 89 5.55 -11.44 -5.02
N ASP A 90 6.10 -10.31 -5.42
CA ASP A 90 7.44 -10.23 -6.00
C ASP A 90 8.52 -10.22 -4.91
N GLU A 91 8.28 -9.53 -3.79
CA GLU A 91 9.15 -9.43 -2.63
C GLU A 91 9.44 -10.82 -2.03
N LEU A 92 8.41 -11.64 -1.85
CA LEU A 92 8.52 -13.02 -1.36
C LEU A 92 9.13 -13.99 -2.36
N ALA A 93 8.86 -13.82 -3.65
CA ALA A 93 9.35 -14.72 -4.69
C ALA A 93 10.81 -14.45 -5.11
N ARG A 94 11.33 -13.24 -4.81
CA ARG A 94 12.61 -12.74 -5.35
C ARG A 94 13.54 -12.26 -4.23
N PRO A 95 14.37 -13.16 -3.64
CA PRO A 95 15.27 -12.83 -2.52
C PRO A 95 16.23 -11.66 -2.80
N TRP A 96 16.60 -11.42 -4.07
CA TRP A 96 17.47 -10.31 -4.43
C TRP A 96 16.84 -8.92 -4.20
N LEU A 97 15.53 -8.82 -3.93
CA LEU A 97 14.87 -7.60 -3.47
C LEU A 97 15.16 -7.29 -1.99
N GLY A 98 15.70 -8.24 -1.21
CA GLY A 98 16.18 -8.02 0.14
C GLY A 98 15.16 -8.24 1.26
N TYR A 99 13.93 -8.63 0.96
CA TYR A 99 12.87 -8.85 1.96
C TYR A 99 12.92 -10.25 2.58
N VAL A 100 13.26 -11.27 1.80
CA VAL A 100 13.41 -12.66 2.24
C VAL A 100 14.77 -13.21 1.84
N THR A 101 15.24 -14.24 2.54
CA THR A 101 16.53 -14.90 2.23
C THR A 101 16.38 -16.03 1.22
N ARG A 102 15.16 -16.61 1.10
CA ARG A 102 14.82 -17.70 0.19
C ARG A 102 13.50 -17.41 -0.51
N PRO A 103 13.35 -17.85 -1.78
CA PRO A 103 12.07 -17.67 -2.47
C PRO A 103 10.98 -18.48 -1.77
N MET A 104 9.85 -17.83 -1.52
CA MET A 104 8.64 -18.47 -0.99
C MET A 104 7.66 -18.80 -2.11
N GLN A 105 6.78 -19.77 -1.87
CA GLN A 105 5.72 -20.12 -2.80
C GLN A 105 4.56 -19.13 -2.64
N VAL A 106 4.18 -18.47 -3.72
CA VAL A 106 3.18 -17.39 -3.69
C VAL A 106 1.96 -17.75 -4.52
N VAL A 107 0.79 -17.59 -3.93
CA VAL A 107 -0.51 -17.57 -4.60
C VAL A 107 -0.91 -16.11 -4.76
N ARG A 108 -1.00 -15.63 -6.00
CA ARG A 108 -1.18 -14.21 -6.28
C ARG A 108 -2.64 -13.88 -6.55
N ILE A 109 -3.12 -12.81 -5.90
CA ILE A 109 -4.36 -12.09 -6.24
C ILE A 109 -4.02 -10.69 -6.76
N GLU A 110 -5.00 -9.99 -7.34
CA GLU A 110 -4.76 -8.66 -7.90
C GLU A 110 -4.64 -7.59 -6.83
N ASP A 111 -5.57 -7.61 -5.85
CA ASP A 111 -5.63 -6.67 -4.73
C ASP A 111 -6.39 -7.27 -3.54
N PHE A 112 -6.64 -6.48 -2.50
CA PHE A 112 -7.40 -6.88 -1.32
C PHE A 112 -8.83 -6.31 -1.30
N SER A 113 -9.43 -6.11 -2.47
CA SER A 113 -10.86 -5.82 -2.58
C SER A 113 -11.70 -7.00 -2.08
N ILE A 114 -12.94 -6.71 -1.70
CA ILE A 114 -13.85 -7.75 -1.21
C ILE A 114 -14.06 -8.87 -2.25
N GLU A 115 -14.10 -8.52 -3.53
CA GLU A 115 -14.30 -9.46 -4.63
C GLU A 115 -13.12 -10.42 -4.79
N GLN A 116 -11.89 -9.90 -4.72
CA GLN A 116 -10.67 -10.70 -4.83
C GLN A 116 -10.49 -11.61 -3.62
N VAL A 117 -10.79 -11.13 -2.41
CA VAL A 117 -10.68 -11.93 -1.20
C VAL A 117 -11.76 -13.01 -1.14
N LEU A 118 -13.00 -12.74 -1.60
CA LEU A 118 -14.04 -13.75 -1.73
C LEU A 118 -13.66 -14.82 -2.76
N SER A 119 -13.17 -14.43 -3.93
CA SER A 119 -12.67 -15.37 -4.93
C SER A 119 -11.53 -16.23 -4.39
N ALA A 120 -10.60 -15.65 -3.61
CA ALA A 120 -9.52 -16.41 -2.98
C ALA A 120 -10.03 -17.46 -1.98
N ALA A 121 -11.15 -17.21 -1.31
CA ALA A 121 -11.75 -18.16 -0.39
C ALA A 121 -12.19 -19.47 -1.07
N ASP A 122 -12.53 -19.45 -2.35
CA ASP A 122 -12.92 -20.63 -3.13
C ASP A 122 -11.75 -21.62 -3.32
N PHE A 123 -10.51 -21.12 -3.31
CA PHE A 123 -9.30 -21.94 -3.44
C PHE A 123 -8.39 -21.89 -2.20
N ARG A 124 -8.98 -21.66 -1.02
CA ARG A 124 -8.27 -21.56 0.27
C ARG A 124 -7.40 -22.78 0.61
N SER A 125 -7.63 -23.91 -0.04
CA SER A 125 -6.77 -25.09 0.11
C SER A 125 -5.39 -24.98 -0.52
N ASN A 126 -5.16 -23.95 -1.35
CA ASN A 126 -3.93 -23.77 -2.10
C ASN A 126 -2.90 -22.90 -1.37
N PHE A 127 -3.27 -22.34 -0.20
CA PHE A 127 -2.36 -21.53 0.61
C PHE A 127 -2.54 -21.81 2.10
N ASP A 128 -1.49 -21.57 2.85
CA ASP A 128 -1.42 -21.84 4.30
C ASP A 128 -1.53 -20.55 5.12
N VAL A 129 -1.03 -19.46 4.57
CA VAL A 129 -0.96 -18.14 5.20
C VAL A 129 -1.31 -17.08 4.16
N ALA A 130 -1.96 -15.99 4.58
CA ALA A 130 -2.11 -14.81 3.75
C ALA A 130 -1.31 -13.65 4.35
N LEU A 131 -0.56 -12.95 3.49
CA LEU A 131 0.06 -11.66 3.80
C LEU A 131 -0.81 -10.58 3.16
N VAL A 132 -1.54 -9.84 3.98
CA VAL A 132 -2.43 -8.76 3.57
C VAL A 132 -1.93 -7.42 4.09
N PHE A 133 -2.13 -6.37 3.31
CA PHE A 133 -1.61 -5.04 3.65
C PHE A 133 -2.45 -3.94 3.01
N SER A 134 -2.31 -2.72 3.51
CA SER A 134 -2.91 -1.55 2.88
C SER A 134 -2.18 -1.19 1.60
N THR A 135 -2.89 -1.13 0.48
CA THR A 135 -2.35 -0.68 -0.81
C THR A 135 -2.29 0.84 -0.91
N LYS A 136 -2.90 1.53 0.06
CA LYS A 136 -3.05 2.99 0.08
C LYS A 136 -2.80 3.53 1.48
N TYR A 137 -2.27 4.76 1.55
CA TYR A 137 -2.19 5.51 2.79
C TYR A 137 -3.58 5.96 3.23
N GLU A 138 -3.94 5.68 4.49
CA GLU A 138 -5.16 6.16 5.13
C GLU A 138 -4.81 7.16 6.24
N PRO A 139 -5.19 8.45 6.14
CA PRO A 139 -4.92 9.42 7.19
C PRO A 139 -5.73 9.10 8.45
N ALA A 140 -5.15 9.34 9.64
CA ALA A 140 -5.81 9.12 10.92
C ALA A 140 -7.09 9.96 11.08
N HIS A 141 -7.12 11.13 10.46
CA HIS A 141 -8.26 12.05 10.45
C HIS A 141 -8.62 12.47 9.02
N PRO A 142 -9.36 11.63 8.30
CA PRO A 142 -9.68 11.88 6.90
C PRO A 142 -10.75 12.97 6.76
N MET A 143 -10.34 14.24 6.77
CA MET A 143 -11.25 15.38 6.67
C MET A 143 -12.09 15.34 5.38
N LEU A 144 -11.48 14.95 4.27
CA LEU A 144 -12.15 14.91 2.97
C LEU A 144 -12.97 13.62 2.76
N GLU A 145 -12.65 12.53 3.48
CA GLU A 145 -13.36 11.25 3.35
C GLU A 145 -14.83 11.32 3.81
N ARG A 146 -15.17 12.32 4.64
CA ARG A 146 -16.57 12.59 5.05
C ARG A 146 -17.40 13.22 3.93
N TRP A 147 -16.76 13.70 2.89
CA TRP A 147 -17.46 14.33 1.79
C TRP A 147 -17.80 13.31 0.70
N GLN A 148 -19.06 12.91 0.63
CA GLN A 148 -19.56 11.87 -0.27
C GLN A 148 -19.17 12.07 -1.75
N LYS A 149 -19.24 13.32 -2.23
CA LYS A 149 -18.82 13.67 -3.60
C LYS A 149 -17.34 13.42 -3.85
N TRP A 150 -16.47 13.62 -2.85
CA TRP A 150 -15.04 13.32 -2.93
C TRP A 150 -14.80 11.82 -3.07
N THR A 151 -15.47 11.01 -2.26
CA THR A 151 -15.37 9.54 -2.31
C THR A 151 -15.86 9.00 -3.65
N GLU A 152 -16.98 9.52 -4.14
CA GLU A 152 -17.53 9.14 -5.45
C GLU A 152 -16.61 9.54 -6.61
N MET A 153 -16.00 10.73 -6.55
CA MET A 153 -15.02 11.19 -7.54
C MET A 153 -13.77 10.30 -7.54
N LYS A 154 -13.24 9.94 -6.37
CA LYS A 154 -12.10 9.02 -6.26
C LYS A 154 -12.41 7.67 -6.90
N ARG A 155 -13.56 7.09 -6.59
CA ARG A 155 -13.98 5.81 -7.18
C ARG A 155 -14.13 5.90 -8.69
N ARG A 156 -14.79 6.96 -9.19
CA ARG A 156 -15.11 7.12 -10.63
C ARG A 156 -13.89 7.41 -11.50
N PHE A 157 -12.97 8.26 -11.03
CA PHE A 157 -11.85 8.76 -11.84
C PHE A 157 -10.51 8.09 -11.53
N PHE A 158 -10.34 7.55 -10.33
CA PHE A 158 -9.07 6.95 -9.88
C PHE A 158 -9.19 5.47 -9.54
N GLY A 159 -10.39 4.86 -9.67
CA GLY A 159 -10.60 3.46 -9.31
C GLY A 159 -10.28 3.18 -7.83
N TYR A 160 -10.47 4.17 -6.97
CA TYR A 160 -10.13 4.04 -5.57
C TYR A 160 -11.16 3.17 -4.85
N GLU A 161 -10.76 1.98 -4.48
CA GLU A 161 -11.49 1.11 -3.56
C GLU A 161 -10.73 0.99 -2.24
N ARG A 162 -11.47 0.81 -1.17
CA ARG A 162 -10.90 0.65 0.16
C ARG A 162 -10.45 -0.79 0.35
N ASP A 163 -9.22 -0.97 0.86
CA ASP A 163 -8.73 -2.29 1.22
C ASP A 163 -9.56 -2.89 2.37
N LEU A 164 -9.80 -4.19 2.32
CA LEU A 164 -10.47 -4.90 3.41
C LEU A 164 -9.60 -4.90 4.66
N PRO A 165 -10.15 -4.56 5.84
CA PRO A 165 -9.43 -4.73 7.10
C PRO A 165 -8.98 -6.17 7.31
N ALA A 166 -7.82 -6.37 7.94
CA ALA A 166 -7.23 -7.69 8.15
C ALA A 166 -8.18 -8.70 8.81
N GLU A 167 -8.96 -8.26 9.80
CA GLU A 167 -9.93 -9.11 10.49
C GLU A 167 -11.11 -9.51 9.60
N ALA A 168 -11.51 -8.64 8.66
CA ALA A 168 -12.54 -8.95 7.69
C ALA A 168 -12.02 -9.96 6.65
N ALA A 169 -10.82 -9.75 6.14
CA ALA A 169 -10.15 -10.68 5.25
C ALA A 169 -9.96 -12.07 5.93
N ALA A 170 -9.51 -12.09 7.19
CA ALA A 170 -9.35 -13.33 7.95
C ALA A 170 -10.67 -14.13 8.07
N ARG A 171 -11.78 -13.46 8.35
CA ARG A 171 -13.09 -14.12 8.43
C ARG A 171 -13.55 -14.70 7.09
N ILE A 172 -13.33 -13.97 5.99
CA ILE A 172 -13.70 -14.44 4.66
C ILE A 172 -12.84 -15.64 4.24
N LEU A 173 -11.54 -15.58 4.49
CA LEU A 173 -10.60 -16.65 4.14
C LEU A 173 -10.70 -17.87 5.06
N GLY A 174 -11.40 -17.78 6.21
CA GLY A 174 -11.48 -18.87 7.20
C GLY A 174 -10.17 -19.06 7.95
N GLY A 175 -9.56 -17.95 8.36
CA GLY A 175 -8.30 -17.93 9.11
C GLY A 175 -8.36 -16.97 10.30
N ARG A 176 -7.22 -16.82 10.96
CA ARG A 176 -7.05 -15.90 12.09
C ARG A 176 -5.84 -14.99 11.87
N VAL A 177 -5.95 -13.74 12.31
CA VAL A 177 -4.81 -12.81 12.33
C VAL A 177 -3.81 -13.26 13.40
N VAL A 178 -2.59 -13.57 13.00
CA VAL A 178 -1.50 -14.00 13.90
C VAL A 178 -0.44 -12.94 14.11
N PHE A 179 -0.44 -11.93 13.26
CA PHE A 179 0.39 -10.74 13.34
C PHE A 179 -0.31 -9.58 12.66
N SER A 180 -0.24 -8.40 13.24
CA SER A 180 -0.67 -7.15 12.61
C SER A 180 0.18 -6.00 13.14
N GLU A 181 0.63 -5.15 12.24
CA GLU A 181 1.36 -3.93 12.56
C GLU A 181 0.83 -2.78 11.72
N GLN A 182 0.79 -1.59 12.34
CA GLN A 182 0.33 -0.36 11.69
C GLN A 182 1.33 0.76 11.91
N ARG A 183 1.62 1.52 10.86
CA ARG A 183 2.47 2.71 10.90
C ARG A 183 1.85 3.84 10.09
N LYS A 184 1.54 4.95 10.74
CA LYS A 184 1.12 6.22 10.11
C LYS A 184 0.10 6.06 8.96
N GLY A 185 -0.96 5.29 9.18
CA GLY A 185 -2.03 5.10 8.20
C GLY A 185 -1.79 4.01 7.17
N GLN A 186 -0.79 3.18 7.39
CA GLN A 186 -0.53 1.96 6.64
C GLN A 186 -0.49 0.76 7.60
N TRP A 187 -0.87 -0.40 7.13
CA TRP A 187 -0.89 -1.61 7.93
C TRP A 187 -0.52 -2.84 7.11
N VAL A 188 -0.04 -3.86 7.81
CA VAL A 188 0.24 -5.19 7.28
C VAL A 188 -0.25 -6.22 8.29
N ALA A 189 -0.71 -7.38 7.82
CA ALA A 189 -1.10 -8.47 8.69
C ALA A 189 -0.79 -9.84 8.08
N LEU A 190 -0.51 -10.81 8.95
CA LEU A 190 -0.42 -12.23 8.61
C LEU A 190 -1.66 -12.95 9.11
N ILE A 191 -2.30 -13.69 8.23
CA ILE A 191 -3.49 -14.49 8.52
C ILE A 191 -3.12 -15.95 8.32
N GLU A 192 -3.17 -16.75 9.40
CA GLU A 192 -2.97 -18.18 9.37
C GLU A 192 -4.30 -18.87 9.06
N MET A 193 -4.33 -19.77 8.07
CA MET A 193 -5.53 -20.51 7.70
C MET A 193 -5.85 -21.59 8.73
N ASP A 194 -7.12 -21.76 9.05
CA ASP A 194 -7.56 -22.86 9.92
C ASP A 194 -7.68 -24.16 9.11
N LYS A 195 -6.64 -25.02 9.26
CA LYS A 195 -6.59 -26.31 8.54
C LYS A 195 -7.71 -27.29 8.94
N ALA A 196 -8.28 -27.14 10.11
CA ALA A 196 -9.39 -28.00 10.57
C ALA A 196 -10.69 -27.73 9.80
N GLU A 197 -10.97 -26.49 9.46
CA GLU A 197 -12.13 -26.14 8.61
C GLU A 197 -11.96 -26.61 7.16
N ILE A 198 -10.74 -26.55 6.63
CA ILE A 198 -10.43 -27.01 5.26
C ILE A 198 -10.69 -28.51 5.10
N LEU A 199 -10.35 -29.32 6.11
CA LEU A 199 -10.58 -30.77 6.11
C LEU A 199 -12.07 -31.12 6.20
N ASN A 200 -12.86 -30.32 6.91
CA ASN A 200 -14.31 -30.55 7.05
C ASN A 200 -15.09 -30.12 5.79
N ALA A 201 -14.64 -29.13 5.05
CA ALA A 201 -15.26 -28.71 3.79
C ALA A 201 -15.01 -29.68 2.59
N ARG A 202 -14.10 -30.66 2.75
CA ARG A 202 -13.82 -31.69 1.75
C ARG A 202 -14.57 -33.01 1.99
N ARG A 203 -15.36 -33.12 3.06
CA ARG A 203 -16.26 -34.24 3.35
C ARG A 203 -17.71 -33.90 2.95
#